data_bd7a9a750a17070add869ed3bd599f24
#
_entry.id   bd7a9a750a17070add869ed3bd599f24
#
_cell.length_a   1.000
_cell.length_b   1.000
_cell.length_c   1.000
_cell.angle_alpha   90.00
_cell.angle_beta   90.00
_cell.angle_gamma   90.00
#
_symmetry.space_group_name_H-M   'P 1'
#
loop_
_entity.id
_entity.type
_entity.pdbx_description
1 polymer ?
#
loop_
_entity_poly.entity_id
_entity_poly.type
_entity_poly.pdbx_seq_one_letter_code
_entity_poly.pdbx_strand_id
1 'polypeptide(L)'
;MHPFLSRSFCALATAASLIALPTLGAELDPQPIKPELQRLIDQMYPSMRSVYEDLHANPELGFQETRTAAKLATEMRKLGFEVTEGIGKTGLVAIYRNGTGPTVMVRTELDALPMEEKTGLPYASKAKAQYNGKESFVTHSCGHDMHMTSWLGTAQALLGMKDQWKGTLMFVAQPSEETVTGAKAMLADGLFKKFGKPDYAFALHTGSMPYGTVGYVAGAATSNSDSLDITFHGRGSHGSMPDKGIDPVLMASRFVVDVQGVISREKDPMEFGVVTVGAFNAGSAGNIIPDQARLLGTIRSYKSEVRSKMHEGIERTAKAEAAMAGAPAPEIKLIKGSDAVVNDAALVGRTVKLFKTALGDKNVIPIPPATASEDFSDFINQGVPSMFYILGVYDPKKVAEASQPGGKPLPFNHSPFFAPDPEPTFKTGVQTMTLAVMNVMQ
;
A
#
# COMPACT_ATOMS: atom_id res chain seq x y z
N MET A 1 30.05 -71.86 -9.22
CA MET A 1 30.51 -70.98 -8.15
C MET A 1 30.44 -69.52 -8.63
N HIS A 2 29.39 -68.81 -8.22
CA HIS A 2 29.26 -67.36 -8.45
C HIS A 2 29.01 -66.74 -7.08
N PRO A 3 29.71 -65.66 -6.73
CA PRO A 3 29.48 -64.95 -5.44
C PRO A 3 28.36 -63.91 -5.56
N PHE A 4 27.47 -63.93 -4.61
CA PHE A 4 26.42 -62.91 -4.36
C PHE A 4 27.03 -61.61 -3.93
N LEU A 5 26.72 -60.51 -4.64
CA LEU A 5 26.97 -59.15 -4.23
C LEU A 5 25.74 -58.58 -3.47
N SER A 6 25.87 -58.38 -2.17
CA SER A 6 24.90 -57.70 -1.34
C SER A 6 24.94 -56.18 -1.64
N ARG A 7 23.83 -55.64 -2.10
CA ARG A 7 23.61 -54.18 -2.18
C ARG A 7 23.01 -53.66 -0.88
N SER A 8 23.79 -52.90 -0.11
CA SER A 8 23.28 -52.15 1.03
C SER A 8 22.51 -50.93 0.52
N PHE A 9 21.22 -50.83 0.80
CA PHE A 9 20.42 -49.63 0.61
C PHE A 9 20.62 -48.72 1.80
N CYS A 10 21.29 -47.57 1.57
CA CYS A 10 21.28 -46.45 2.51
C CYS A 10 19.97 -45.69 2.33
N ALA A 11 19.06 -45.76 3.29
CA ALA A 11 17.89 -44.94 3.34
C ALA A 11 18.27 -43.55 3.87
N LEU A 12 18.29 -42.56 2.99
CA LEU A 12 18.33 -41.15 3.41
C LEU A 12 16.95 -40.76 3.98
N ALA A 13 16.87 -40.59 5.29
CA ALA A 13 15.72 -39.98 5.93
C ALA A 13 15.78 -38.44 5.72
N THR A 14 14.98 -37.92 4.80
CA THR A 14 14.73 -36.49 4.66
C THR A 14 13.82 -36.03 5.81
N ALA A 15 14.39 -35.36 6.80
CA ALA A 15 13.63 -34.66 7.82
C ALA A 15 12.92 -33.46 7.18
N ALA A 16 11.65 -33.59 6.86
CA ALA A 16 10.79 -32.48 6.50
C ALA A 16 10.53 -31.67 7.80
N SER A 17 11.17 -30.51 7.93
CA SER A 17 10.82 -29.54 8.96
C SER A 17 9.42 -29.01 8.68
N LEU A 18 8.43 -29.52 9.39
CA LEU A 18 7.11 -28.94 9.47
C LEU A 18 7.25 -27.55 10.13
N ILE A 19 7.19 -26.50 9.34
CA ILE A 19 7.00 -25.14 9.84
C ILE A 19 5.57 -25.12 10.40
N ALA A 20 5.45 -25.21 11.73
CA ALA A 20 4.17 -25.04 12.41
C ALA A 20 3.70 -23.59 12.16
N LEU A 21 2.62 -23.44 11.40
CA LEU A 21 1.92 -22.17 11.34
C LEU A 21 1.43 -21.84 12.76
N PRO A 22 1.57 -20.60 13.24
CA PRO A 22 1.07 -20.23 14.55
C PRO A 22 -0.45 -20.49 14.57
N THR A 23 -0.88 -21.36 15.49
CA THR A 23 -2.31 -21.60 15.71
C THR A 23 -2.89 -20.34 16.34
N LEU A 24 -3.83 -19.70 15.65
CA LEU A 24 -4.61 -18.60 16.21
C LEU A 24 -5.24 -19.07 17.53
N GLY A 25 -4.93 -18.40 18.64
CA GLY A 25 -5.52 -18.64 19.96
C GLY A 25 -7.06 -18.47 19.97
N ALA A 26 -7.70 -18.49 21.13
CA ALA A 26 -9.14 -18.23 21.25
C ALA A 26 -9.52 -16.87 20.63
N GLU A 27 -10.73 -16.76 20.08
CA GLU A 27 -11.24 -15.49 19.56
C GLU A 27 -11.55 -14.54 20.72
N LEU A 28 -11.17 -13.28 20.59
CA LEU A 28 -11.47 -12.23 21.57
C LEU A 28 -12.99 -11.92 21.55
N ASP A 29 -13.63 -11.91 22.71
CA ASP A 29 -14.94 -11.29 22.88
C ASP A 29 -14.72 -9.77 23.14
N PRO A 30 -15.18 -8.88 22.26
CA PRO A 30 -14.98 -7.45 22.44
C PRO A 30 -15.93 -6.84 23.49
N GLN A 31 -17.02 -7.50 23.87
CA GLN A 31 -18.07 -6.94 24.73
C GLN A 31 -17.57 -6.54 26.13
N PRO A 32 -16.78 -7.36 26.85
CA PRO A 32 -16.29 -7.00 28.17
C PRO A 32 -15.30 -5.84 28.17
N ILE A 33 -14.53 -5.69 27.07
CA ILE A 33 -13.44 -4.70 26.99
C ILE A 33 -13.86 -3.38 26.35
N LYS A 34 -14.93 -3.39 25.56
CA LYS A 34 -15.42 -2.21 24.81
C LYS A 34 -15.65 -0.96 25.69
N PRO A 35 -16.29 -1.02 26.88
CA PRO A 35 -16.48 0.17 27.69
C PRO A 35 -15.17 0.81 28.15
N GLU A 36 -14.19 0.00 28.56
CA GLU A 36 -12.88 0.48 28.98
C GLU A 36 -12.10 1.06 27.81
N LEU A 37 -12.09 0.37 26.67
CA LEU A 37 -11.45 0.85 25.46
C LEU A 37 -12.05 2.20 25.00
N GLN A 38 -13.38 2.33 25.02
CA GLN A 38 -14.05 3.58 24.66
C GLN A 38 -13.66 4.71 25.61
N ARG A 39 -13.64 4.43 26.93
CA ARG A 39 -13.21 5.40 27.95
C ARG A 39 -11.78 5.89 27.69
N LEU A 40 -10.86 4.99 27.39
CA LEU A 40 -9.46 5.32 27.08
C LEU A 40 -9.36 6.20 25.82
N ILE A 41 -10.11 5.84 24.77
CA ILE A 41 -10.15 6.59 23.50
C ILE A 41 -10.70 8.02 23.74
N ASP A 42 -11.81 8.15 24.47
CA ASP A 42 -12.41 9.46 24.76
C ASP A 42 -11.48 10.35 25.59
N GLN A 43 -10.76 9.76 26.54
CA GLN A 43 -9.78 10.48 27.37
C GLN A 43 -8.56 10.96 26.59
N MET A 44 -8.06 10.18 25.64
CA MET A 44 -6.87 10.56 24.88
C MET A 44 -7.18 11.49 23.70
N TYR A 45 -8.42 11.52 23.19
CA TYR A 45 -8.74 12.24 21.96
C TYR A 45 -8.32 13.73 21.98
N PRO A 46 -8.54 14.53 23.04
CA PRO A 46 -8.15 15.95 23.04
C PRO A 46 -6.66 16.17 22.77
N SER A 47 -5.78 15.32 23.34
CA SER A 47 -4.33 15.38 23.06
C SER A 47 -3.98 14.85 21.67
N MET A 48 -4.62 13.78 21.22
CA MET A 48 -4.41 13.20 19.90
C MET A 48 -4.89 14.13 18.79
N ARG A 49 -5.96 14.88 19.01
CA ARG A 49 -6.39 15.94 18.09
C ARG A 49 -5.30 16.98 17.86
N SER A 50 -4.62 17.43 18.92
CA SER A 50 -3.48 18.35 18.77
C SER A 50 -2.32 17.75 18.00
N VAL A 51 -2.07 16.44 18.16
CA VAL A 51 -1.06 15.71 17.37
C VAL A 51 -1.48 15.66 15.91
N TYR A 52 -2.73 15.32 15.60
CA TYR A 52 -3.28 15.29 14.26
C TYR A 52 -3.15 16.62 13.54
N GLU A 53 -3.62 17.72 14.19
CA GLU A 53 -3.57 19.07 13.61
C GLU A 53 -2.14 19.54 13.36
N ASP A 54 -1.19 19.16 14.22
CA ASP A 54 0.22 19.47 14.05
C ASP A 54 0.86 18.68 12.91
N LEU A 55 0.55 17.38 12.76
CA LEU A 55 1.02 16.56 11.64
C LEU A 55 0.44 17.07 10.31
N HIS A 56 -0.85 17.37 10.29
CA HIS A 56 -1.55 17.91 9.12
C HIS A 56 -0.98 19.24 8.64
N ALA A 57 -0.67 20.15 9.57
CA ALA A 57 -0.11 21.47 9.26
C ALA A 57 1.36 21.43 8.81
N ASN A 58 2.10 20.37 9.10
CA ASN A 58 3.53 20.26 8.84
C ASN A 58 3.89 18.94 8.12
N PRO A 59 3.29 18.64 6.97
CA PRO A 59 3.56 17.43 6.21
C PRO A 59 4.94 17.47 5.57
N GLU A 60 5.56 16.31 5.39
CA GLU A 60 6.86 16.13 4.76
C GLU A 60 6.76 15.09 3.63
N LEU A 61 7.55 15.28 2.56
CA LEU A 61 7.59 14.35 1.43
C LEU A 61 8.37 13.07 1.75
N GLY A 62 8.15 12.04 0.95
CA GLY A 62 8.84 10.75 1.07
C GLY A 62 10.36 10.87 1.17
N PHE A 63 10.95 10.20 2.15
CA PHE A 63 12.35 10.27 2.57
C PHE A 63 12.83 11.65 3.04
N GLN A 64 11.91 12.56 3.36
CA GLN A 64 12.18 13.85 3.99
C GLN A 64 11.48 14.00 5.35
N GLU A 65 10.82 12.97 5.86
CA GLU A 65 9.92 12.93 7.02
C GLU A 65 10.67 13.01 8.37
N THR A 66 11.68 13.88 8.46
CA THR A 66 12.57 13.95 9.63
C THR A 66 11.88 14.49 10.88
N ARG A 67 11.06 15.54 10.72
CA ARG A 67 10.28 16.13 11.81
C ARG A 67 9.16 15.18 12.26
N THR A 68 8.45 14.61 11.31
CA THR A 68 7.35 13.68 11.52
C THR A 68 7.83 12.46 12.30
N ALA A 69 8.91 11.82 11.85
CA ALA A 69 9.52 10.67 12.51
C ALA A 69 9.98 11.01 13.94
N ALA A 70 10.68 12.14 14.14
CA ALA A 70 11.14 12.56 15.46
C ALA A 70 9.98 12.84 16.42
N LYS A 71 8.85 13.40 15.93
CA LYS A 71 7.65 13.60 16.72
C LYS A 71 7.06 12.26 17.17
N LEU A 72 6.83 11.32 16.25
CA LEU A 72 6.29 10.00 16.58
C LEU A 72 7.24 9.25 17.53
N ALA A 73 8.55 9.29 17.28
CA ALA A 73 9.54 8.70 18.16
C ALA A 73 9.45 9.24 19.60
N THR A 74 9.27 10.56 19.72
CA THR A 74 9.12 11.21 21.03
C THR A 74 7.87 10.72 21.75
N GLU A 75 6.71 10.67 21.07
CA GLU A 75 5.46 10.20 21.67
C GLU A 75 5.55 8.70 22.05
N MET A 76 6.14 7.85 21.22
CA MET A 76 6.31 6.42 21.54
C MET A 76 7.25 6.19 22.72
N ARG A 77 8.32 6.98 22.87
CA ARG A 77 9.21 6.93 24.05
C ARG A 77 8.48 7.32 25.33
N LYS A 78 7.62 8.35 25.28
CA LYS A 78 6.77 8.74 26.44
C LYS A 78 5.85 7.59 26.89
N LEU A 79 5.39 6.78 25.94
CA LEU A 79 4.61 5.58 26.19
C LEU A 79 5.45 4.40 26.71
N GLY A 80 6.79 4.49 26.75
CA GLY A 80 7.68 3.45 27.24
C GLY A 80 8.11 2.42 26.19
N PHE A 81 7.93 2.69 24.89
CA PHE A 81 8.47 1.85 23.84
C PHE A 81 9.99 2.04 23.66
N GLU A 82 10.70 0.97 23.33
CA GLU A 82 12.05 1.01 22.81
C GLU A 82 12.00 1.49 21.35
N VAL A 83 12.48 2.70 21.06
CA VAL A 83 12.36 3.31 19.71
C VAL A 83 13.71 3.37 19.03
N THR A 84 13.77 2.83 17.82
CA THR A 84 14.89 2.94 16.88
C THR A 84 14.47 3.75 15.67
N GLU A 85 15.13 4.87 15.42
CA GLU A 85 14.90 5.77 14.28
C GLU A 85 15.88 5.47 13.15
N GLY A 86 15.61 6.02 11.95
CA GLY A 86 16.50 5.92 10.81
C GLY A 86 16.43 4.59 10.06
N ILE A 87 15.41 3.77 10.28
CA ILE A 87 15.23 2.52 9.57
C ILE A 87 14.60 2.81 8.19
N GLY A 88 15.31 2.46 7.14
CA GLY A 88 14.89 2.83 5.77
C GLY A 88 14.96 4.35 5.53
N LYS A 89 15.98 5.02 6.06
CA LYS A 89 16.28 6.46 6.09
C LYS A 89 15.53 7.21 7.21
N THR A 90 14.26 7.54 7.02
CA THR A 90 13.47 8.36 7.96
C THR A 90 12.46 7.57 8.78
N GLY A 91 12.28 6.27 8.51
CA GLY A 91 11.35 5.43 9.25
C GLY A 91 11.81 5.12 10.68
N LEU A 92 10.89 4.63 11.50
CA LEU A 92 11.17 4.18 12.86
C LEU A 92 10.47 2.87 13.21
N VAL A 93 11.03 2.19 14.20
CA VAL A 93 10.45 0.98 14.82
C VAL A 93 10.38 1.19 16.32
N ALA A 94 9.22 0.93 16.90
CA ALA A 94 9.00 1.01 18.33
C ALA A 94 8.53 -0.36 18.86
N ILE A 95 9.24 -0.89 19.84
CA ILE A 95 9.02 -2.23 20.39
C ILE A 95 8.56 -2.11 21.85
N TYR A 96 7.50 -2.85 22.19
CA TYR A 96 7.06 -3.02 23.59
C TYR A 96 6.81 -4.50 23.86
N ARG A 97 7.45 -5.05 24.93
CA ARG A 97 7.34 -6.46 25.32
C ARG A 97 6.48 -6.61 26.56
N ASN A 98 5.46 -7.45 26.47
CA ASN A 98 4.51 -7.72 27.55
C ASN A 98 4.37 -9.25 27.80
N GLY A 99 5.48 -9.89 28.14
CA GLY A 99 5.53 -11.34 28.38
C GLY A 99 5.64 -12.18 27.11
N THR A 100 5.45 -13.49 27.27
CA THR A 100 5.54 -14.45 26.16
C THR A 100 4.25 -14.42 25.33
N GLY A 101 4.35 -14.42 24.01
CA GLY A 101 3.24 -14.39 23.09
C GLY A 101 3.69 -14.00 21.70
N PRO A 102 2.78 -13.83 20.74
CA PRO A 102 3.11 -13.45 19.37
C PRO A 102 3.69 -12.03 19.27
N THR A 103 4.47 -11.81 18.22
CA THR A 103 4.91 -10.48 17.80
C THR A 103 3.92 -9.95 16.77
N VAL A 104 3.28 -8.83 17.05
CA VAL A 104 2.29 -8.21 16.16
C VAL A 104 2.80 -6.86 15.67
N MET A 105 2.90 -6.72 14.34
CA MET A 105 3.27 -5.48 13.70
C MET A 105 2.03 -4.61 13.45
N VAL A 106 2.12 -3.33 13.81
CA VAL A 106 1.15 -2.28 13.43
C VAL A 106 1.90 -1.25 12.61
N ARG A 107 1.50 -1.09 11.35
CA ARG A 107 2.16 -0.18 10.41
C ARG A 107 1.36 1.10 10.21
N THR A 108 2.05 2.22 10.08
CA THR A 108 1.58 3.49 9.54
C THR A 108 2.56 4.04 8.53
N GLU A 109 2.14 5.00 7.73
CA GLU A 109 2.93 5.77 6.76
C GLU A 109 3.27 7.14 7.34
N LEU A 110 4.39 7.75 6.90
CA LEU A 110 4.89 9.05 7.38
C LEU A 110 4.71 10.18 6.38
N ASP A 111 4.74 9.86 5.10
CA ASP A 111 4.91 10.82 4.01
C ASP A 111 3.61 11.47 3.55
N ALA A 112 3.77 12.56 2.82
CA ALA A 112 2.72 13.38 2.24
C ALA A 112 2.98 13.63 0.74
N LEU A 113 2.03 14.28 0.08
CA LEU A 113 2.00 14.48 -1.36
C LEU A 113 2.44 15.90 -1.78
N PRO A 114 3.12 16.04 -2.94
CA PRO A 114 3.57 17.34 -3.48
C PRO A 114 2.40 18.05 -4.15
N MET A 115 1.45 18.58 -3.36
CA MET A 115 0.29 19.34 -3.86
C MET A 115 -0.14 20.43 -2.88
N GLU A 116 -0.86 21.43 -3.39
CA GLU A 116 -1.45 22.51 -2.58
C GLU A 116 -2.76 22.04 -1.95
N GLU A 117 -2.89 22.25 -0.65
CA GLU A 117 -4.13 21.98 0.06
C GLU A 117 -5.18 23.10 -0.18
N LYS A 118 -6.45 22.69 -0.38
CA LYS A 118 -7.58 23.58 -0.63
C LYS A 118 -8.79 23.27 0.25
N THR A 119 -8.59 22.62 1.37
CA THR A 119 -9.66 22.22 2.31
C THR A 119 -10.30 23.42 3.00
N GLY A 120 -9.55 24.48 3.24
CA GLY A 120 -9.99 25.65 4.01
C GLY A 120 -10.00 25.42 5.53
N LEU A 121 -9.39 24.32 6.01
CA LEU A 121 -9.28 24.03 7.44
C LEU A 121 -8.40 25.07 8.16
N PRO A 122 -8.68 25.39 9.44
CA PRO A 122 -7.88 26.35 10.20
C PRO A 122 -6.42 25.92 10.40
N TYR A 123 -6.15 24.62 10.31
CA TYR A 123 -4.81 24.00 10.37
C TYR A 123 -4.32 23.46 9.01
N ALA A 124 -4.92 23.93 7.90
CA ALA A 124 -4.51 23.54 6.56
C ALA A 124 -3.01 23.79 6.33
N SER A 125 -2.35 22.85 5.65
CA SER A 125 -0.92 22.94 5.36
C SER A 125 -0.57 24.12 4.47
N LYS A 126 0.51 24.78 4.83
CA LYS A 126 1.22 25.79 4.01
C LYS A 126 2.68 25.38 3.78
N ALA A 127 3.02 24.16 4.15
CA ALA A 127 4.35 23.63 4.03
C ALA A 127 4.78 23.54 2.57
N LYS A 128 6.07 23.73 2.34
CA LYS A 128 6.69 23.60 1.03
C LYS A 128 7.98 22.79 1.14
N ALA A 129 8.27 22.01 0.12
CA ALA A 129 9.48 21.20 0.03
C ALA A 129 10.00 21.11 -1.41
N GLN A 130 11.22 20.62 -1.58
CA GLN A 130 11.79 20.34 -2.91
C GLN A 130 11.27 19.01 -3.43
N TYR A 131 10.64 19.02 -4.60
CA TYR A 131 10.18 17.87 -5.31
C TYR A 131 10.62 17.92 -6.77
N ASN A 132 11.42 16.92 -7.22
CA ASN A 132 11.95 16.85 -8.58
C ASN A 132 12.67 18.16 -9.03
N GLY A 133 13.44 18.78 -8.12
CA GLY A 133 14.20 20.00 -8.39
C GLY A 133 13.39 21.29 -8.44
N LYS A 134 12.12 21.24 -8.01
CA LYS A 134 11.24 22.43 -7.92
C LYS A 134 10.61 22.51 -6.53
N GLU A 135 10.33 23.74 -6.08
CA GLU A 135 9.52 23.94 -4.88
C GLU A 135 8.07 23.56 -5.16
N SER A 136 7.49 22.76 -4.25
CA SER A 136 6.08 22.35 -4.27
C SER A 136 5.46 22.57 -2.90
N PHE A 137 4.17 22.86 -2.85
CA PHE A 137 3.39 22.69 -1.63
C PHE A 137 3.33 21.21 -1.24
N VAL A 138 3.09 20.96 0.04
CA VAL A 138 2.98 19.59 0.58
C VAL A 138 1.72 19.47 1.43
N THR A 139 0.97 18.36 1.28
CA THR A 139 -0.24 18.11 2.07
C THR A 139 -0.50 16.62 2.29
N HIS A 140 -1.10 16.28 3.43
CA HIS A 140 -1.58 14.91 3.73
C HIS A 140 -2.91 14.59 3.03
N SER A 141 -2.96 14.69 1.69
CA SER A 141 -4.17 14.36 0.92
C SER A 141 -4.46 12.85 0.83
N CYS A 142 -3.57 12.00 1.34
CA CYS A 142 -3.83 10.56 1.48
C CYS A 142 -4.33 10.17 2.88
N GLY A 143 -4.21 11.08 3.88
CA GLY A 143 -4.69 10.88 5.24
C GLY A 143 -3.70 10.16 6.15
N HIS A 144 -2.40 10.14 5.80
CA HIS A 144 -1.37 9.51 6.62
C HIS A 144 -1.22 10.16 8.00
N ASP A 145 -1.54 11.44 8.14
CA ASP A 145 -1.68 12.13 9.44
C ASP A 145 -2.72 11.49 10.35
N MET A 146 -3.87 11.06 9.81
CA MET A 146 -4.89 10.31 10.52
C MET A 146 -4.44 8.88 10.84
N HIS A 147 -3.71 8.24 9.90
CA HIS A 147 -3.12 6.92 10.14
C HIS A 147 -2.12 6.97 11.30
N MET A 148 -1.18 7.92 11.28
CA MET A 148 -0.20 8.14 12.35
C MET A 148 -0.84 8.42 13.71
N THR A 149 -1.88 9.26 13.71
CA THR A 149 -2.60 9.60 14.93
C THR A 149 -3.35 8.39 15.49
N SER A 150 -4.01 7.60 14.64
CA SER A 150 -4.66 6.34 15.01
C SER A 150 -3.66 5.29 15.51
N TRP A 151 -2.47 5.22 14.90
CA TRP A 151 -1.37 4.37 15.30
C TRP A 151 -0.86 4.71 16.71
N LEU A 152 -0.63 5.99 17.02
CA LEU A 152 -0.29 6.47 18.37
C LEU A 152 -1.39 6.17 19.38
N GLY A 153 -2.64 6.44 19.02
CA GLY A 153 -3.79 6.15 19.87
C GLY A 153 -3.92 4.65 20.18
N THR A 154 -3.66 3.80 19.17
CA THR A 154 -3.65 2.33 19.32
C THR A 154 -2.55 1.90 20.31
N ALA A 155 -1.34 2.44 20.19
CA ALA A 155 -0.26 2.15 21.13
C ALA A 155 -0.66 2.51 22.57
N GLN A 156 -1.22 3.69 22.77
CA GLN A 156 -1.68 4.16 24.08
C GLN A 156 -2.81 3.30 24.64
N ALA A 157 -3.79 2.91 23.82
CA ALA A 157 -4.91 2.06 24.22
C ALA A 157 -4.43 0.66 24.65
N LEU A 158 -3.55 0.03 23.87
CA LEU A 158 -2.97 -1.27 24.18
C LEU A 158 -2.21 -1.25 25.50
N LEU A 159 -1.46 -0.19 25.80
CA LEU A 159 -0.78 -0.03 27.09
C LEU A 159 -1.74 0.17 28.24
N GLY A 160 -2.83 0.92 28.04
CA GLY A 160 -3.91 1.06 29.03
C GLY A 160 -4.59 -0.27 29.37
N MET A 161 -4.49 -1.25 28.48
CA MET A 161 -5.09 -2.59 28.57
C MET A 161 -4.05 -3.71 28.66
N LYS A 162 -2.80 -3.42 29.06
CA LYS A 162 -1.66 -4.37 29.03
C LYS A 162 -1.88 -5.67 29.83
N ASP A 163 -2.79 -5.69 30.76
CA ASP A 163 -3.11 -6.88 31.55
C ASP A 163 -4.01 -7.87 30.79
N GLN A 164 -4.56 -7.46 29.65
CA GLN A 164 -5.50 -8.23 28.84
C GLN A 164 -4.89 -8.86 27.58
N TRP A 165 -3.58 -8.71 27.36
CA TRP A 165 -2.87 -9.32 26.23
C TRP A 165 -1.44 -9.65 26.61
N LYS A 166 -0.81 -10.58 25.86
CA LYS A 166 0.61 -10.97 26.01
C LYS A 166 1.30 -11.03 24.65
N GLY A 167 2.62 -10.77 24.66
CA GLY A 167 3.46 -10.83 23.47
C GLY A 167 4.27 -9.56 23.25
N THR A 168 4.65 -9.31 21.99
CA THR A 168 5.46 -8.16 21.57
C THR A 168 4.71 -7.30 20.58
N LEU A 169 4.59 -6.01 20.87
CA LEU A 169 4.12 -5.01 19.94
C LEU A 169 5.31 -4.49 19.11
N MET A 170 5.19 -4.52 17.79
CA MET A 170 6.13 -3.93 16.83
C MET A 170 5.40 -2.83 16.07
N PHE A 171 5.54 -1.60 16.49
CA PHE A 171 4.96 -0.44 15.82
C PHE A 171 5.97 0.10 14.80
N VAL A 172 5.56 0.11 13.53
CA VAL A 172 6.40 0.51 12.39
C VAL A 172 5.81 1.77 11.78
N ALA A 173 6.58 2.86 11.75
CA ALA A 173 6.24 4.06 11.00
C ALA A 173 7.13 4.10 9.75
N GLN A 174 6.52 3.87 8.60
CA GLN A 174 7.17 3.65 7.32
C GLN A 174 7.30 4.96 6.55
N PRO A 175 8.49 5.29 6.00
CA PRO A 175 8.66 6.44 5.11
C PRO A 175 8.19 6.12 3.69
N SER A 176 7.97 7.16 2.89
CA SER A 176 7.94 7.12 1.41
C SER A 176 7.03 6.03 0.80
N GLU A 177 5.82 5.92 1.32
CA GLU A 177 4.79 5.03 0.79
C GLU A 177 4.32 5.51 -0.59
N GLU A 178 4.08 6.82 -0.75
CA GLU A 178 3.59 7.45 -1.98
C GLU A 178 4.53 7.27 -3.20
N THR A 179 5.77 6.88 -2.94
CA THR A 179 6.73 6.48 -3.99
C THR A 179 6.85 4.96 -4.14
N VAL A 180 6.12 4.19 -3.32
CA VAL A 180 6.11 2.71 -3.32
C VAL A 180 7.51 2.12 -3.10
N THR A 181 8.31 2.76 -2.24
CA THR A 181 9.73 2.39 -2.01
C THR A 181 10.11 2.27 -0.55
N GLY A 182 9.28 2.78 0.37
CA GLY A 182 9.62 2.88 1.78
C GLY A 182 9.71 1.55 2.50
N ALA A 183 8.76 0.64 2.27
CA ALA A 183 8.79 -0.70 2.84
C ALA A 183 10.04 -1.48 2.40
N LYS A 184 10.39 -1.42 1.10
CA LYS A 184 11.63 -2.01 0.56
C LYS A 184 12.87 -1.42 1.22
N ALA A 185 12.91 -0.10 1.43
CA ALA A 185 14.03 0.56 2.09
C ALA A 185 14.19 0.07 3.54
N MET A 186 13.10 -0.06 4.30
CA MET A 186 13.13 -0.59 5.67
C MET A 186 13.59 -2.06 5.70
N LEU A 187 13.09 -2.90 4.80
CA LEU A 187 13.51 -4.30 4.68
C LEU A 187 14.98 -4.44 4.29
N ALA A 188 15.45 -3.63 3.34
CA ALA A 188 16.84 -3.60 2.91
C ALA A 188 17.78 -3.14 4.02
N ASP A 189 17.34 -2.23 4.90
CA ASP A 189 18.07 -1.82 6.12
C ASP A 189 17.99 -2.88 7.24
N GLY A 190 17.34 -4.00 6.98
CA GLY A 190 17.32 -5.17 7.86
C GLY A 190 16.24 -5.11 8.93
N LEU A 191 15.07 -4.52 8.68
CA LEU A 191 13.96 -4.44 9.61
C LEU A 191 13.71 -5.77 10.34
N PHE A 192 13.38 -6.82 9.60
CA PHE A 192 13.07 -8.12 10.23
C PHE A 192 14.29 -8.89 10.72
N LYS A 193 15.49 -8.56 10.24
CA LYS A 193 16.74 -9.11 10.77
C LYS A 193 17.09 -8.51 12.14
N LYS A 194 16.85 -7.21 12.33
CA LYS A 194 17.17 -6.47 13.56
C LYS A 194 16.13 -6.71 14.67
N PHE A 195 14.84 -6.76 14.31
CA PHE A 195 13.73 -6.76 15.27
C PHE A 195 12.95 -8.07 15.34
N GLY A 196 13.26 -9.03 14.47
CA GLY A 196 12.50 -10.27 14.28
C GLY A 196 11.36 -10.10 13.27
N LYS A 197 10.99 -11.20 12.60
CA LYS A 197 9.82 -11.23 11.73
C LYS A 197 8.55 -11.33 12.59
N PRO A 198 7.54 -10.48 12.40
CA PRO A 198 6.31 -10.57 13.18
C PRO A 198 5.47 -11.80 12.75
N ASP A 199 4.66 -12.29 13.69
CA ASP A 199 3.72 -13.38 13.44
C ASP A 199 2.48 -12.90 12.70
N TYR A 200 2.08 -11.64 12.92
CA TYR A 200 0.95 -10.98 12.26
C TYR A 200 1.26 -9.52 11.99
N ALA A 201 0.63 -8.95 10.96
CA ALA A 201 0.73 -7.52 10.68
C ALA A 201 -0.63 -6.91 10.34
N PHE A 202 -0.84 -5.69 10.82
CA PHE A 202 -2.03 -4.90 10.53
C PHE A 202 -1.65 -3.51 10.03
N ALA A 203 -2.40 -3.03 9.04
CA ALA A 203 -2.39 -1.64 8.59
C ALA A 203 -3.82 -1.19 8.28
N LEU A 204 -4.09 0.08 8.48
CA LEU A 204 -5.35 0.71 8.07
C LEU A 204 -5.05 1.83 7.06
N HIS A 205 -6.03 2.12 6.22
CA HIS A 205 -5.96 3.26 5.33
C HIS A 205 -7.30 4.01 5.31
N THR A 206 -7.27 5.32 5.27
CA THR A 206 -8.48 6.16 5.15
C THR A 206 -9.10 6.04 3.77
N GLY A 207 -10.43 6.05 3.69
CA GLY A 207 -11.16 6.00 2.43
C GLY A 207 -12.48 6.78 2.50
N SER A 208 -13.00 7.20 1.35
CA SER A 208 -14.20 8.04 1.25
C SER A 208 -15.49 7.27 1.55
N MET A 209 -15.54 6.67 2.75
CA MET A 209 -16.67 5.93 3.31
C MET A 209 -17.23 6.67 4.54
N PRO A 210 -18.43 6.29 5.04
CA PRO A 210 -18.96 6.86 6.28
C PRO A 210 -18.02 6.59 7.46
N TYR A 211 -17.72 7.58 8.30
CA TYR A 211 -17.00 7.32 9.56
C TYR A 211 -17.80 6.32 10.45
N GLY A 212 -17.11 5.63 11.32
CA GLY A 212 -17.69 4.53 12.09
C GLY A 212 -17.81 3.22 11.31
N THR A 213 -17.38 3.19 10.05
CA THR A 213 -17.38 1.98 9.19
C THR A 213 -15.97 1.51 8.85
N VAL A 214 -15.86 0.23 8.57
CA VAL A 214 -14.64 -0.44 8.08
C VAL A 214 -14.95 -1.16 6.77
N GLY A 215 -14.14 -0.91 5.75
CA GLY A 215 -14.12 -1.65 4.50
C GLY A 215 -13.04 -2.73 4.52
N TYR A 216 -13.34 -3.94 4.03
CA TYR A 216 -12.39 -5.03 3.99
C TYR A 216 -12.45 -5.83 2.69
N VAL A 217 -11.32 -6.45 2.35
CA VAL A 217 -11.21 -7.43 1.25
C VAL A 217 -10.49 -8.67 1.78
N ALA A 218 -11.02 -9.84 1.50
CA ALA A 218 -10.29 -11.09 1.68
C ALA A 218 -9.51 -11.40 0.39
N GLY A 219 -8.20 -11.61 0.49
CA GLY A 219 -7.33 -11.73 -0.68
C GLY A 219 -6.82 -10.38 -1.18
N ALA A 220 -6.70 -10.18 -2.50
CA ALA A 220 -6.12 -8.97 -3.07
C ALA A 220 -6.95 -7.73 -2.73
N ALA A 221 -6.37 -6.80 -1.99
CA ALA A 221 -6.99 -5.54 -1.56
C ALA A 221 -6.57 -4.36 -2.43
N THR A 222 -5.33 -4.36 -2.94
CA THR A 222 -4.81 -3.34 -3.87
C THR A 222 -4.16 -4.00 -5.07
N SER A 223 -3.88 -3.23 -6.14
CA SER A 223 -3.16 -3.76 -7.31
C SER A 223 -1.65 -3.66 -7.17
N ASN A 224 -0.92 -4.44 -7.98
CA ASN A 224 0.49 -4.17 -8.21
C ASN A 224 0.69 -2.85 -8.96
N SER A 225 1.91 -2.30 -8.93
CA SER A 225 2.27 -1.13 -9.74
C SER A 225 3.52 -1.39 -10.55
N ASP A 226 3.40 -1.44 -11.89
CA ASP A 226 4.53 -1.53 -12.78
C ASP A 226 4.56 -0.35 -13.72
N SER A 227 5.76 0.03 -14.14
CA SER A 227 5.99 1.06 -15.14
C SER A 227 6.43 0.45 -16.46
N LEU A 228 5.97 1.05 -17.55
CA LEU A 228 6.32 0.72 -18.91
C LEU A 228 7.08 1.91 -19.50
N ASP A 229 8.26 1.63 -20.07
CA ASP A 229 9.08 2.60 -20.82
C ASP A 229 9.61 1.87 -22.09
N ILE A 230 9.04 2.22 -23.24
CA ILE A 230 9.35 1.59 -24.51
C ILE A 230 9.80 2.65 -25.50
N THR A 231 10.98 2.44 -26.12
CA THR A 231 11.48 3.29 -27.20
C THR A 231 11.58 2.49 -28.49
N PHE A 232 10.79 2.89 -29.47
CA PHE A 232 10.90 2.41 -30.85
C PHE A 232 11.94 3.23 -31.58
N HIS A 233 12.89 2.56 -32.21
CA HIS A 233 13.91 3.15 -33.06
C HIS A 233 13.53 3.03 -34.52
N GLY A 234 13.55 4.15 -35.21
CA GLY A 234 13.30 4.23 -36.65
C GLY A 234 14.49 4.78 -37.41
N ARG A 235 14.19 5.39 -38.52
CA ARG A 235 15.13 6.17 -39.33
C ARG A 235 14.43 7.40 -39.87
N GLY A 236 14.90 8.57 -39.47
CA GLY A 236 14.32 9.84 -39.87
C GLY A 236 14.37 10.08 -41.39
N SER A 237 13.37 10.80 -41.85
CA SER A 237 13.29 11.21 -43.25
C SER A 237 12.38 12.42 -43.44
N HIS A 238 12.37 13.00 -44.66
CA HIS A 238 11.40 14.01 -45.00
C HIS A 238 9.99 13.40 -45.01
N GLY A 239 8.99 14.05 -44.39
CA GLY A 239 7.63 13.54 -44.28
C GLY A 239 6.94 13.18 -45.60
N SER A 240 7.37 13.84 -46.73
CA SER A 240 6.93 13.48 -48.08
C SER A 240 7.74 12.36 -48.77
N MET A 241 8.77 11.83 -48.14
CA MET A 241 9.64 10.77 -48.61
C MET A 241 9.71 9.61 -47.59
N PRO A 242 8.58 9.01 -47.21
CA PRO A 242 8.54 7.97 -46.15
C PRO A 242 9.27 6.69 -46.55
N ASP A 243 9.46 6.44 -47.84
CA ASP A 243 10.22 5.31 -48.41
C ASP A 243 11.72 5.37 -48.07
N LYS A 244 12.24 6.53 -47.67
CA LYS A 244 13.62 6.74 -47.23
C LYS A 244 13.83 6.55 -45.73
N GLY A 245 12.77 6.44 -44.98
CA GLY A 245 12.75 6.32 -43.51
C GLY A 245 12.27 4.96 -43.00
N ILE A 246 12.20 4.85 -41.69
CA ILE A 246 11.44 3.84 -40.95
C ILE A 246 10.68 4.65 -39.86
N ASP A 247 9.36 4.67 -39.95
CA ASP A 247 8.55 5.58 -39.11
C ASP A 247 8.27 5.00 -37.71
N PRO A 248 8.93 5.50 -36.65
CA PRO A 248 8.70 5.03 -35.28
C PRO A 248 7.36 5.52 -34.69
N VAL A 249 6.77 6.60 -35.23
CA VAL A 249 5.46 7.09 -34.80
C VAL A 249 4.38 6.09 -35.19
N LEU A 250 4.48 5.53 -36.40
CA LEU A 250 3.54 4.50 -36.84
C LEU A 250 3.64 3.22 -36.00
N MET A 251 4.87 2.74 -35.71
CA MET A 251 5.10 1.58 -34.85
C MET A 251 4.53 1.79 -33.46
N ALA A 252 4.85 2.92 -32.81
CA ALA A 252 4.37 3.26 -31.49
C ALA A 252 2.85 3.41 -31.44
N SER A 253 2.24 3.99 -32.48
CA SER A 253 0.79 4.13 -32.58
C SER A 253 0.07 2.79 -32.67
N ARG A 254 0.59 1.85 -33.48
CA ARG A 254 0.09 0.48 -33.55
C ARG A 254 0.24 -0.25 -32.24
N PHE A 255 1.42 -0.16 -31.61
CA PHE A 255 1.61 -0.75 -30.29
C PHE A 255 0.55 -0.30 -29.27
N VAL A 256 0.20 0.99 -29.23
CA VAL A 256 -0.82 1.51 -28.30
C VAL A 256 -2.17 0.83 -28.52
N VAL A 257 -2.52 0.55 -29.76
CA VAL A 257 -3.76 -0.16 -30.14
C VAL A 257 -3.64 -1.65 -29.86
N ASP A 258 -2.59 -2.28 -30.34
CA ASP A 258 -2.47 -3.75 -30.40
C ASP A 258 -2.17 -4.35 -29.01
N VAL A 259 -1.50 -3.61 -28.11
CA VAL A 259 -1.28 -4.02 -26.72
C VAL A 259 -2.60 -4.22 -25.95
N GLN A 260 -3.69 -3.58 -26.38
CA GLN A 260 -5.01 -3.82 -25.79
C GLN A 260 -5.54 -5.23 -26.09
N GLY A 261 -5.01 -5.89 -27.10
CA GLY A 261 -5.26 -7.31 -27.38
C GLY A 261 -4.79 -8.23 -26.28
N VAL A 262 -3.66 -7.91 -25.63
CA VAL A 262 -3.16 -8.64 -24.46
C VAL A 262 -4.18 -8.62 -23.33
N ILE A 263 -4.79 -7.45 -23.08
CA ILE A 263 -5.79 -7.28 -22.02
C ILE A 263 -7.10 -7.97 -22.36
N SER A 264 -7.57 -7.84 -23.59
CA SER A 264 -8.91 -8.27 -23.99
C SER A 264 -8.96 -9.72 -24.50
N ARG A 265 -7.83 -10.35 -24.89
CA ARG A 265 -7.79 -11.66 -25.56
C ARG A 265 -6.84 -12.69 -24.95
N GLU A 266 -5.87 -12.26 -24.14
CA GLU A 266 -4.85 -13.19 -23.65
C GLU A 266 -4.94 -13.47 -22.15
N LYS A 267 -5.23 -12.45 -21.32
CA LYS A 267 -5.51 -12.68 -19.91
C LYS A 267 -6.91 -13.28 -19.71
N ASP A 268 -7.11 -13.95 -18.59
CA ASP A 268 -8.46 -14.39 -18.20
C ASP A 268 -9.41 -13.18 -18.13
N PRO A 269 -10.54 -13.18 -18.84
CA PRO A 269 -11.49 -12.05 -18.86
C PRO A 269 -12.07 -11.73 -17.47
N MET A 270 -12.13 -12.71 -16.55
CA MET A 270 -12.59 -12.52 -15.17
C MET A 270 -11.56 -11.85 -14.26
N GLU A 271 -10.31 -11.81 -14.68
CA GLU A 271 -9.23 -11.24 -13.87
C GLU A 271 -9.00 -9.74 -14.21
N PHE A 272 -8.69 -8.95 -13.19
CA PHE A 272 -8.33 -7.55 -13.40
C PHE A 272 -6.95 -7.42 -14.04
N GLY A 273 -6.84 -6.56 -15.04
CA GLY A 273 -5.58 -6.16 -15.67
C GLY A 273 -5.76 -4.93 -16.54
N VAL A 274 -4.87 -3.96 -16.40
CA VAL A 274 -4.86 -2.69 -17.14
C VAL A 274 -3.46 -2.37 -17.63
N VAL A 275 -3.36 -1.97 -18.90
CA VAL A 275 -2.19 -1.31 -19.49
C VAL A 275 -2.61 0.07 -19.97
N THR A 276 -1.95 1.10 -19.47
CA THR A 276 -2.18 2.49 -19.90
C THR A 276 -0.87 3.07 -20.43
N VAL A 277 -0.89 3.57 -21.67
CA VAL A 277 0.17 4.45 -22.18
C VAL A 277 -0.25 5.89 -21.89
N GLY A 278 0.40 6.50 -20.92
CA GLY A 278 0.06 7.85 -20.44
C GLY A 278 0.85 8.97 -21.12
N ALA A 279 2.00 8.64 -21.74
CA ALA A 279 2.80 9.60 -22.49
C ALA A 279 3.31 8.98 -23.80
N PHE A 280 3.22 9.77 -24.87
CA PHE A 280 3.71 9.46 -26.20
C PHE A 280 4.58 10.61 -26.68
N ASN A 281 5.88 10.39 -26.81
CA ASN A 281 6.85 11.41 -27.14
C ASN A 281 7.56 11.08 -28.46
N ALA A 282 7.31 11.85 -29.51
CA ALA A 282 7.92 11.63 -30.82
C ALA A 282 7.92 12.91 -31.66
N GLY A 283 9.04 13.16 -32.33
CA GLY A 283 9.17 14.24 -33.30
C GLY A 283 9.02 15.65 -32.71
N SER A 284 9.29 16.65 -33.54
CA SER A 284 9.17 18.09 -33.19
C SER A 284 8.58 18.92 -34.32
N ALA A 285 8.47 18.36 -35.53
CA ALA A 285 7.96 19.08 -36.70
C ALA A 285 7.10 18.16 -37.58
N GLY A 286 5.98 18.66 -38.08
CA GLY A 286 4.99 17.86 -38.83
C GLY A 286 5.45 17.36 -40.21
N ASN A 287 6.56 17.86 -40.73
CA ASN A 287 7.11 17.45 -42.04
C ASN A 287 8.38 16.57 -41.91
N ILE A 288 8.67 16.07 -40.71
CA ILE A 288 9.85 15.22 -40.42
C ILE A 288 9.39 13.90 -39.76
N ILE A 289 9.80 12.78 -40.31
CA ILE A 289 9.72 11.48 -39.63
C ILE A 289 10.88 11.42 -38.66
N PRO A 290 10.66 11.26 -37.33
CA PRO A 290 11.74 11.27 -36.34
C PRO A 290 12.53 9.95 -36.32
N ASP A 291 13.65 9.94 -35.61
CA ASP A 291 14.47 8.73 -35.44
C ASP A 291 13.95 7.81 -34.33
N GLN A 292 13.10 8.32 -33.43
CA GLN A 292 12.57 7.53 -32.31
C GLN A 292 11.19 8.00 -31.85
N ALA A 293 10.45 7.07 -31.21
CA ALA A 293 9.22 7.34 -30.47
C ALA A 293 9.30 6.61 -29.12
N ARG A 294 9.07 7.35 -28.02
CA ARG A 294 9.12 6.81 -26.65
C ARG A 294 7.73 6.87 -26.00
N LEU A 295 7.34 5.73 -25.43
CA LEU A 295 6.10 5.54 -24.72
C LEU A 295 6.37 5.32 -23.23
N LEU A 296 5.63 6.03 -22.36
CA LEU A 296 5.64 5.78 -20.92
C LEU A 296 4.24 5.38 -20.48
N GLY A 297 4.16 4.40 -19.57
CA GLY A 297 2.88 3.88 -19.13
C GLY A 297 2.91 3.16 -17.81
N THR A 298 1.77 2.59 -17.44
CA THR A 298 1.59 1.82 -16.21
C THR A 298 0.86 0.52 -16.48
N ILE A 299 1.17 -0.51 -15.67
CA ILE A 299 0.56 -1.83 -15.73
C ILE A 299 0.02 -2.15 -14.35
N ARG A 300 -1.25 -2.61 -14.26
CA ARG A 300 -1.91 -2.97 -13.01
C ARG A 300 -2.55 -4.35 -13.12
N SER A 301 -2.44 -5.16 -12.07
CA SER A 301 -3.16 -6.42 -11.91
C SER A 301 -3.23 -6.81 -10.44
N TYR A 302 -4.05 -7.80 -10.07
CA TYR A 302 -4.09 -8.32 -8.70
C TYR A 302 -3.26 -9.60 -8.56
N LYS A 303 -3.18 -10.40 -9.61
CA LYS A 303 -2.51 -11.72 -9.59
C LYS A 303 -1.17 -11.70 -10.31
N SER A 304 -0.19 -12.39 -9.75
CA SER A 304 1.15 -12.52 -10.33
C SER A 304 1.15 -13.21 -11.70
N GLU A 305 0.25 -14.19 -11.91
CA GLU A 305 0.12 -14.89 -13.18
C GLU A 305 -0.39 -13.95 -14.28
N VAL A 306 -1.36 -13.09 -13.95
CA VAL A 306 -1.89 -12.06 -14.86
C VAL A 306 -0.81 -11.03 -15.18
N ARG A 307 -0.06 -10.57 -14.15
CA ARG A 307 1.08 -9.66 -14.30
C ARG A 307 2.12 -10.21 -15.27
N SER A 308 2.53 -11.47 -15.08
CA SER A 308 3.53 -12.12 -15.95
C SER A 308 3.04 -12.22 -17.39
N LYS A 309 1.80 -12.66 -17.59
CA LYS A 309 1.18 -12.75 -18.92
C LYS A 309 1.10 -11.39 -19.63
N MET A 310 0.77 -10.33 -18.89
CA MET A 310 0.75 -8.97 -19.43
C MET A 310 2.14 -8.51 -19.83
N HIS A 311 3.18 -8.73 -19.02
CA HIS A 311 4.55 -8.39 -19.35
C HIS A 311 5.03 -9.12 -20.61
N GLU A 312 4.81 -10.43 -20.70
CA GLU A 312 5.14 -11.23 -21.90
C GLU A 312 4.42 -10.73 -23.15
N GLY A 313 3.12 -10.41 -23.03
CA GLY A 313 2.32 -9.87 -24.12
C GLY A 313 2.81 -8.51 -24.60
N ILE A 314 3.12 -7.59 -23.67
CA ILE A 314 3.65 -6.26 -23.96
C ILE A 314 4.97 -6.36 -24.72
N GLU A 315 5.91 -7.17 -24.22
CA GLU A 315 7.21 -7.39 -24.93
C GLU A 315 7.04 -7.95 -26.31
N ARG A 316 6.19 -8.98 -26.45
CA ARG A 316 5.92 -9.63 -27.73
C ARG A 316 5.31 -8.65 -28.73
N THR A 317 4.30 -7.86 -28.32
CA THR A 317 3.66 -6.86 -29.17
C THR A 317 4.66 -5.80 -29.62
N ALA A 318 5.46 -5.24 -28.71
CA ALA A 318 6.45 -4.23 -29.08
C ALA A 318 7.49 -4.76 -30.08
N LYS A 319 8.00 -5.99 -29.86
CA LYS A 319 8.94 -6.62 -30.79
C LYS A 319 8.31 -6.91 -32.15
N ALA A 320 7.02 -7.31 -32.18
CA ALA A 320 6.30 -7.58 -33.43
C ALA A 320 6.08 -6.30 -34.25
N GLU A 321 5.75 -5.18 -33.64
CA GLU A 321 5.59 -3.91 -34.33
C GLU A 321 6.88 -3.41 -34.98
N ALA A 322 8.00 -3.54 -34.28
CA ALA A 322 9.30 -3.21 -34.84
C ALA A 322 9.68 -4.13 -36.00
N ALA A 323 9.47 -5.43 -35.84
CA ALA A 323 9.74 -6.42 -36.88
C ALA A 323 8.89 -6.19 -38.15
N MET A 324 7.61 -5.86 -37.99
CA MET A 324 6.70 -5.57 -39.12
C MET A 324 7.16 -4.34 -39.91
N ALA A 325 7.79 -3.36 -39.26
CA ALA A 325 8.32 -2.17 -39.92
C ALA A 325 9.75 -2.37 -40.48
N GLY A 326 10.38 -3.53 -40.27
CA GLY A 326 11.79 -3.75 -40.59
C GLY A 326 12.73 -2.87 -39.76
N ALA A 327 12.31 -2.48 -38.57
CA ALA A 327 13.04 -1.62 -37.63
C ALA A 327 13.97 -2.45 -36.71
N PRO A 328 14.99 -1.81 -36.09
CA PRO A 328 15.71 -2.42 -34.98
C PRO A 328 14.77 -2.82 -33.83
N ALA A 329 15.19 -3.77 -33.00
CA ALA A 329 14.45 -4.15 -31.81
C ALA A 329 14.23 -2.93 -30.88
N PRO A 330 13.02 -2.76 -30.32
CA PRO A 330 12.75 -1.66 -29.41
C PRO A 330 13.49 -1.84 -28.08
N GLU A 331 13.83 -0.74 -27.42
CA GLU A 331 14.21 -0.77 -26.02
C GLU A 331 12.95 -0.92 -25.17
N ILE A 332 12.91 -1.96 -24.32
CA ILE A 332 11.75 -2.26 -23.48
C ILE A 332 12.22 -2.33 -22.03
N LYS A 333 11.66 -1.48 -21.20
CA LYS A 333 11.86 -1.48 -19.75
C LYS A 333 10.51 -1.64 -19.05
N LEU A 334 10.28 -2.84 -18.51
CA LEU A 334 9.13 -3.13 -17.63
C LEU A 334 9.67 -3.17 -16.22
N ILE A 335 9.42 -2.09 -15.46
CA ILE A 335 9.95 -1.92 -14.11
C ILE A 335 8.86 -2.39 -13.13
N LYS A 336 9.14 -3.48 -12.42
CA LYS A 336 8.25 -3.97 -11.36
C LYS A 336 8.31 -3.04 -10.15
N GLY A 337 7.17 -2.49 -9.78
CA GLY A 337 6.95 -1.73 -8.55
C GLY A 337 6.55 -2.63 -7.37
N SER A 338 5.51 -2.21 -6.60
CA SER A 338 4.95 -3.06 -5.54
C SER A 338 4.17 -4.23 -6.11
N ASP A 339 4.05 -5.30 -5.33
CA ASP A 339 3.06 -6.34 -5.57
C ASP A 339 1.68 -5.88 -5.07
N ALA A 340 0.63 -6.64 -5.38
CA ALA A 340 -0.68 -6.45 -4.78
C ALA A 340 -0.62 -6.69 -3.27
N VAL A 341 -1.34 -5.91 -2.48
CA VAL A 341 -1.60 -6.24 -1.07
C VAL A 341 -2.58 -7.41 -1.04
N VAL A 342 -2.11 -8.55 -0.58
CA VAL A 342 -2.95 -9.77 -0.46
C VAL A 342 -3.17 -10.09 1.00
N ASN A 343 -4.36 -9.77 1.49
CA ASN A 343 -4.77 -10.05 2.86
C ASN A 343 -4.87 -11.56 3.13
N ASP A 344 -4.40 -12.00 4.30
CA ASP A 344 -4.58 -13.37 4.76
C ASP A 344 -6.06 -13.66 5.05
N ALA A 345 -6.65 -14.65 4.36
CA ALA A 345 -8.07 -14.90 4.41
C ALA A 345 -8.55 -15.36 5.81
N ALA A 346 -7.74 -16.12 6.55
CA ALA A 346 -8.08 -16.60 7.88
C ALA A 346 -8.04 -15.46 8.90
N LEU A 347 -7.00 -14.61 8.83
CA LEU A 347 -6.87 -13.42 9.67
C LEU A 347 -8.00 -12.43 9.40
N VAL A 348 -8.36 -12.19 8.12
CA VAL A 348 -9.50 -11.34 7.74
C VAL A 348 -10.80 -11.92 8.30
N GLY A 349 -11.08 -13.20 8.10
CA GLY A 349 -12.31 -13.82 8.58
C GLY A 349 -12.49 -13.67 10.08
N ARG A 350 -11.44 -13.93 10.86
CA ARG A 350 -11.40 -13.76 12.32
C ARG A 350 -11.60 -12.30 12.73
N THR A 351 -10.88 -11.38 12.09
CA THR A 351 -10.92 -9.94 12.45
C THR A 351 -12.25 -9.30 12.07
N VAL A 352 -12.82 -9.66 10.91
CA VAL A 352 -14.14 -9.18 10.46
C VAL A 352 -15.25 -9.62 11.42
N LYS A 353 -15.23 -10.88 11.89
CA LYS A 353 -16.18 -11.35 12.90
C LYS A 353 -16.12 -10.52 14.17
N LEU A 354 -14.91 -10.23 14.66
CA LEU A 354 -14.68 -9.36 15.82
C LEU A 354 -15.22 -7.94 15.57
N PHE A 355 -14.89 -7.34 14.42
CA PHE A 355 -15.35 -6.00 14.08
C PHE A 355 -16.88 -5.92 14.00
N LYS A 356 -17.54 -6.92 13.41
CA LYS A 356 -19.02 -7.01 13.38
C LYS A 356 -19.62 -7.06 14.77
N THR A 357 -19.03 -7.83 15.69
CA THR A 357 -19.47 -7.88 17.09
C THR A 357 -19.27 -6.52 17.79
N ALA A 358 -18.19 -5.81 17.50
CA ALA A 358 -17.87 -4.53 18.16
C ALA A 358 -18.62 -3.33 17.57
N LEU A 359 -18.76 -3.25 16.24
CA LEU A 359 -19.30 -2.09 15.52
C LEU A 359 -20.73 -2.31 15.00
N GLY A 360 -21.17 -3.57 14.91
CA GLY A 360 -22.41 -3.99 14.24
C GLY A 360 -22.19 -4.34 12.75
N ASP A 361 -22.96 -5.31 12.25
CA ASP A 361 -22.79 -5.89 10.91
C ASP A 361 -22.81 -4.86 9.78
N LYS A 362 -23.66 -3.84 9.90
CA LYS A 362 -23.83 -2.79 8.88
C LYS A 362 -22.60 -1.89 8.70
N ASN A 363 -21.75 -1.84 9.71
CA ASN A 363 -20.59 -0.97 9.75
C ASN A 363 -19.29 -1.67 9.32
N VAL A 364 -19.35 -2.97 8.97
CA VAL A 364 -18.20 -3.76 8.50
C VAL A 364 -18.51 -4.32 7.12
N ILE A 365 -18.02 -3.64 6.12
CA ILE A 365 -18.51 -3.71 4.73
C ILE A 365 -17.47 -4.41 3.83
N PRO A 366 -17.83 -5.50 3.14
CA PRO A 366 -16.99 -6.01 2.08
C PRO A 366 -16.95 -4.98 0.94
N ILE A 367 -15.74 -4.63 0.50
CA ILE A 367 -15.52 -3.66 -0.58
C ILE A 367 -14.79 -4.33 -1.75
N PRO A 368 -14.92 -3.81 -2.98
CA PRO A 368 -14.10 -4.26 -4.09
C PRO A 368 -12.62 -3.92 -3.85
N PRO A 369 -11.68 -4.69 -4.44
CA PRO A 369 -10.28 -4.34 -4.45
C PRO A 369 -10.02 -2.95 -5.07
N ALA A 370 -9.09 -2.20 -4.49
CA ALA A 370 -8.65 -0.93 -5.06
C ALA A 370 -7.70 -1.15 -6.25
N THR A 371 -7.79 -0.31 -7.26
CA THR A 371 -6.85 -0.30 -8.39
C THR A 371 -5.57 0.50 -8.10
N ALA A 372 -5.53 1.21 -6.97
CA ALA A 372 -4.32 1.84 -6.43
C ALA A 372 -3.32 0.78 -5.96
N SER A 373 -2.07 1.19 -5.75
CA SER A 373 -0.99 0.36 -5.22
C SER A 373 -0.62 0.80 -3.80
N GLU A 374 0.02 -0.11 -3.06
CA GLU A 374 0.41 0.07 -1.65
C GLU A 374 1.61 -0.84 -1.38
N ASP A 375 2.68 -0.31 -0.78
CA ASP A 375 3.90 -1.08 -0.56
C ASP A 375 3.94 -1.87 0.76
N PHE A 376 2.86 -1.85 1.54
CA PHE A 376 2.64 -2.80 2.64
C PHE A 376 2.75 -4.26 2.17
N SER A 377 2.51 -4.50 0.88
CA SER A 377 2.73 -5.78 0.21
C SER A 377 4.15 -6.33 0.37
N ASP A 378 5.16 -5.46 0.49
CA ASP A 378 6.55 -5.89 0.65
C ASP A 378 6.78 -6.60 2.01
N PHE A 379 6.09 -6.19 3.07
CA PHE A 379 6.11 -6.90 4.36
C PHE A 379 5.34 -8.23 4.29
N ILE A 380 4.20 -8.25 3.60
CA ILE A 380 3.40 -9.47 3.36
C ILE A 380 4.24 -10.51 2.61
N ASN A 381 5.01 -10.10 1.61
CA ASN A 381 5.87 -10.95 0.79
C ASN A 381 7.02 -11.59 1.58
N GLN A 382 7.29 -11.12 2.82
CA GLN A 382 8.20 -11.82 3.75
C GLN A 382 7.52 -13.01 4.45
N GLY A 383 6.29 -13.35 4.06
CA GLY A 383 5.50 -14.43 4.65
C GLY A 383 4.91 -14.07 6.01
N VAL A 384 4.45 -12.82 6.16
CA VAL A 384 3.73 -12.33 7.35
C VAL A 384 2.23 -12.34 7.07
N PRO A 385 1.43 -13.17 7.76
CA PRO A 385 -0.02 -13.10 7.70
C PRO A 385 -0.50 -11.70 8.07
N SER A 386 -1.21 -11.02 7.16
CA SER A 386 -1.48 -9.59 7.31
C SER A 386 -2.91 -9.22 6.94
N MET A 387 -3.40 -8.14 7.53
CA MET A 387 -4.66 -7.52 7.15
C MET A 387 -4.48 -6.01 6.97
N PHE A 388 -4.77 -5.56 5.75
CA PHE A 388 -4.94 -4.16 5.38
C PHE A 388 -6.43 -3.90 5.21
N TYR A 389 -6.97 -2.84 5.87
CA TYR A 389 -8.39 -2.52 5.80
C TYR A 389 -8.62 -1.01 5.67
N ILE A 390 -9.80 -0.64 5.18
CA ILE A 390 -10.17 0.76 4.93
C ILE A 390 -11.01 1.30 6.08
N LEU A 391 -10.68 2.51 6.52
CA LEU A 391 -11.36 3.26 7.56
C LEU A 391 -12.18 4.38 6.91
N GLY A 392 -13.50 4.41 7.17
CA GLY A 392 -14.37 5.48 6.70
C GLY A 392 -14.11 6.81 7.40
N VAL A 393 -14.18 7.92 6.65
CA VAL A 393 -13.74 9.25 7.12
C VAL A 393 -14.78 10.36 7.03
N TYR A 394 -15.88 10.17 6.33
CA TYR A 394 -16.87 11.23 6.10
C TYR A 394 -18.16 11.04 6.88
N ASP A 395 -18.84 12.15 7.15
CA ASP A 395 -20.19 12.13 7.73
C ASP A 395 -21.11 11.21 6.90
N PRO A 396 -21.79 10.24 7.55
CA PRO A 396 -22.70 9.33 6.87
C PRO A 396 -23.79 10.03 6.05
N LYS A 397 -24.25 11.21 6.46
CA LYS A 397 -25.25 12.00 5.71
C LYS A 397 -24.64 12.53 4.41
N LYS A 398 -23.41 13.08 4.47
CA LYS A 398 -22.69 13.55 3.28
C LYS A 398 -22.45 12.42 2.28
N VAL A 399 -22.08 11.23 2.77
CA VAL A 399 -21.90 10.05 1.91
C VAL A 399 -23.22 9.63 1.27
N ALA A 400 -24.31 9.62 2.02
CA ALA A 400 -25.63 9.29 1.50
C ALA A 400 -26.09 10.29 0.44
N GLU A 401 -25.88 11.59 0.67
CA GLU A 401 -26.21 12.67 -0.27
C GLU A 401 -25.38 12.55 -1.56
N ALA A 402 -24.07 12.30 -1.45
CA ALA A 402 -23.18 12.12 -2.60
C ALA A 402 -23.55 10.89 -3.45
N SER A 403 -24.16 9.88 -2.85
CA SER A 403 -24.58 8.65 -3.51
C SER A 403 -25.94 8.78 -4.27
N GLN A 404 -26.67 9.90 -4.11
CA GLN A 404 -27.92 10.13 -4.84
C GLN A 404 -27.65 10.48 -6.32
N PRO A 405 -28.61 10.22 -7.22
CA PRO A 405 -28.52 10.70 -8.59
C PRO A 405 -28.30 12.21 -8.64
N GLY A 406 -27.20 12.66 -9.23
CA GLY A 406 -26.82 14.08 -9.29
C GLY A 406 -26.15 14.61 -8.03
N GLY A 407 -25.87 13.77 -7.03
CA GLY A 407 -25.11 14.12 -5.84
C GLY A 407 -23.67 14.56 -6.19
N LYS A 408 -23.15 15.54 -5.45
CA LYS A 408 -21.78 15.99 -5.62
C LYS A 408 -20.83 14.96 -5.03
N PRO A 409 -19.88 14.39 -5.82
CA PRO A 409 -18.89 13.45 -5.30
C PRO A 409 -18.07 14.03 -4.15
N LEU A 410 -17.83 13.22 -3.12
CA LEU A 410 -16.90 13.58 -2.05
C LEU A 410 -15.45 13.50 -2.54
N PRO A 411 -14.54 14.32 -2.01
CA PRO A 411 -13.13 14.21 -2.33
C PRO A 411 -12.58 12.83 -1.97
N PHE A 412 -11.83 12.21 -2.90
CA PHE A 412 -11.06 11.00 -2.64
C PHE A 412 -9.64 11.35 -2.17
N ASN A 413 -8.93 10.35 -1.67
CA ASN A 413 -7.49 10.42 -1.44
C ASN A 413 -6.79 11.02 -2.68
N HIS A 414 -5.72 11.78 -2.49
CA HIS A 414 -5.01 12.57 -3.51
C HIS A 414 -5.82 13.75 -4.08
N SER A 415 -6.94 14.12 -3.46
CA SER A 415 -7.63 15.37 -3.76
C SER A 415 -7.11 16.50 -2.88
N PRO A 416 -6.91 17.72 -3.41
CA PRO A 416 -6.54 18.88 -2.58
C PRO A 416 -7.63 19.29 -1.56
N PHE A 417 -8.82 18.70 -1.67
CA PHE A 417 -9.96 18.90 -0.77
C PHE A 417 -10.21 17.74 0.17
N PHE A 418 -9.36 16.70 0.17
CA PHE A 418 -9.52 15.55 1.05
C PHE A 418 -9.28 15.95 2.51
N ALA A 419 -10.29 15.75 3.34
CA ALA A 419 -10.25 16.09 4.75
C ALA A 419 -11.12 15.10 5.55
N PRO A 420 -10.53 14.15 6.28
CA PRO A 420 -11.23 13.30 7.23
C PRO A 420 -11.94 14.10 8.32
N ASP A 421 -13.13 13.66 8.77
CA ASP A 421 -13.74 14.13 10.01
C ASP A 421 -12.92 13.58 11.21
N PRO A 422 -12.17 14.40 11.97
CA PRO A 422 -11.06 13.89 12.79
C PRO A 422 -11.52 12.99 13.94
N GLU A 423 -12.50 13.41 14.73
CA GLU A 423 -12.89 12.71 15.96
C GLU A 423 -13.47 11.32 15.69
N PRO A 424 -14.52 11.17 14.88
CA PRO A 424 -15.12 9.86 14.65
C PRO A 424 -14.18 8.91 13.89
N THR A 425 -13.35 9.44 12.98
CA THR A 425 -12.35 8.65 12.25
C THR A 425 -11.29 8.11 13.20
N PHE A 426 -10.69 8.98 14.02
CA PHE A 426 -9.72 8.59 15.03
C PHE A 426 -10.27 7.52 15.97
N LYS A 427 -11.45 7.77 16.56
CA LYS A 427 -12.06 6.84 17.51
C LYS A 427 -12.30 5.45 16.91
N THR A 428 -12.78 5.40 15.67
CA THR A 428 -12.99 4.14 14.96
C THR A 428 -11.65 3.46 14.63
N GLY A 429 -10.64 4.20 14.15
CA GLY A 429 -9.32 3.69 13.84
C GLY A 429 -8.64 3.06 15.05
N VAL A 430 -8.61 3.76 16.18
CA VAL A 430 -8.02 3.25 17.43
C VAL A 430 -8.78 2.03 17.93
N GLN A 431 -10.11 2.08 17.94
CA GLN A 431 -10.93 0.95 18.40
C GLN A 431 -10.68 -0.30 17.58
N THR A 432 -10.73 -0.19 16.27
CA THR A 432 -10.59 -1.35 15.38
C THR A 432 -9.17 -1.91 15.39
N MET A 433 -8.15 -1.07 15.35
CA MET A 433 -6.77 -1.54 15.37
C MET A 433 -6.41 -2.16 16.73
N THR A 434 -6.82 -1.58 17.86
CA THR A 434 -6.61 -2.16 19.17
C THR A 434 -7.25 -3.53 19.29
N LEU A 435 -8.51 -3.67 18.87
CA LEU A 435 -9.23 -4.94 18.88
C LEU A 435 -8.54 -5.99 17.96
N ALA A 436 -8.11 -5.61 16.76
CA ALA A 436 -7.43 -6.50 15.83
C ALA A 436 -6.14 -7.07 16.43
N VAL A 437 -5.32 -6.20 17.03
CA VAL A 437 -4.08 -6.61 17.71
C VAL A 437 -4.36 -7.52 18.89
N MET A 438 -5.27 -7.15 19.80
CA MET A 438 -5.61 -7.97 20.96
C MET A 438 -6.19 -9.33 20.58
N ASN A 439 -6.91 -9.43 19.46
CA ASN A 439 -7.52 -10.68 18.99
C ASN A 439 -6.49 -11.76 18.63
N VAL A 440 -5.28 -11.40 18.26
CA VAL A 440 -4.19 -12.34 17.96
C VAL A 440 -3.19 -12.48 19.10
N MET A 441 -3.38 -11.75 20.19
CA MET A 441 -2.51 -11.73 21.37
C MET A 441 -3.20 -12.33 22.63
N GLN A 442 -4.24 -13.17 22.44
CA GLN A 442 -4.95 -13.88 23.51
C GLN A 442 -4.18 -15.10 24.01
#